data_d82c663758338d1fa1c5588ea7f5b3d5
#
_entry.id   d82c663758338d1fa1c5588ea7f5b3d5
#
_cell.length_a   1.000
_cell.length_b   1.000
_cell.length_c   1.000
_cell.angle_alpha   90.00
_cell.angle_beta   90.00
_cell.angle_gamma   90.00
#
_symmetry.space_group_name_H-M   'P 1'
#
loop_
_entity.id
_entity.type
_entity.pdbx_description
1 polymer ?
#
loop_
_entity_poly.entity_id
_entity_poly.type
_entity_poly.pdbx_seq_one_letter_code
_entity_poly.pdbx_strand_id
1 'polypeptide(L)'
;MTRLNLTINGRSYGPVDVRDELSMNDFLREYLGMTGTKFGCGAAQCLSCAVIVDDPDGTSYTSPTCVASAASFDGKSIRTVEGHAKGDELTALQKAFIQHFAFQCGYCTAGFLNEGQVLLERLAKAPVKRADLENTIAEALDGHICRCTGYVKYHEAVRDVILADSKRYLAASQ
;
A
#
# COMPACT_ATOMS: atom_id res chain seq x y z
N MET A 1 -22.16 -2.05 18.14
CA MET A 1 -21.93 -0.71 17.53
C MET A 1 -20.70 -0.11 18.18
N THR A 2 -19.66 0.10 17.44
CA THR A 2 -18.39 0.71 17.92
C THR A 2 -18.30 2.15 17.42
N ARG A 3 -17.85 3.04 18.30
CA ARG A 3 -17.60 4.44 17.96
C ARG A 3 -16.18 4.54 17.39
N LEU A 4 -16.09 4.86 16.11
CA LEU A 4 -14.86 4.88 15.33
C LEU A 4 -14.31 6.30 15.19
N ASN A 5 -13.03 6.47 15.49
CA ASN A 5 -12.24 7.67 15.19
C ASN A 5 -10.92 7.22 14.56
N LEU A 6 -10.57 7.73 13.39
CA LEU A 6 -9.31 7.41 12.75
C LEU A 6 -8.85 8.54 11.83
N THR A 7 -7.61 8.47 11.41
CA THR A 7 -7.07 9.38 10.39
C THR A 7 -6.90 8.63 9.08
N ILE A 8 -7.41 9.16 7.97
CA ILE A 8 -7.24 8.60 6.63
C ILE A 8 -6.63 9.67 5.73
N ASN A 9 -5.48 9.35 5.12
CA ASN A 9 -4.75 10.26 4.24
C ASN A 9 -4.51 11.65 4.88
N GLY A 10 -4.19 11.67 6.18
CA GLY A 10 -3.95 12.89 6.95
C GLY A 10 -5.20 13.66 7.38
N ARG A 11 -6.40 13.17 7.06
CA ARG A 11 -7.67 13.77 7.46
C ARG A 11 -8.36 12.94 8.54
N SER A 12 -8.81 13.59 9.61
CA SER A 12 -9.56 12.93 10.70
C SER A 12 -10.99 12.61 10.27
N TYR A 13 -11.45 11.42 10.60
CA TYR A 13 -12.79 10.91 10.41
C TYR A 13 -13.36 10.42 11.74
N GLY A 14 -14.58 10.81 12.04
CA GLY A 14 -15.26 10.44 13.26
C GLY A 14 -15.45 11.64 14.22
N PRO A 15 -16.10 11.40 15.39
CA PRO A 15 -16.63 10.09 15.78
C PRO A 15 -17.82 9.65 14.89
N VAL A 16 -17.83 8.40 14.48
CA VAL A 16 -18.92 7.78 13.74
C VAL A 16 -19.25 6.42 14.33
N ASP A 17 -20.54 6.13 14.52
CA ASP A 17 -20.96 4.82 15.03
C ASP A 17 -21.08 3.83 13.86
N VAL A 18 -20.32 2.75 13.94
CA VAL A 18 -20.29 1.68 12.92
C VAL A 18 -20.73 0.34 13.53
N ARG A 19 -21.27 -0.54 12.69
CA ARG A 19 -21.55 -1.91 13.10
C ARG A 19 -20.23 -2.65 13.33
N ASP A 20 -20.18 -3.52 14.33
CA ASP A 20 -18.94 -4.21 14.71
C ASP A 20 -18.42 -5.11 13.58
N GLU A 21 -19.34 -5.66 12.77
CA GLU A 21 -19.04 -6.53 11.63
C GLU A 21 -18.69 -5.78 10.34
N LEU A 22 -18.82 -4.43 10.31
CA LEU A 22 -18.50 -3.65 9.12
C LEU A 22 -17.03 -3.81 8.76
N SER A 23 -16.73 -4.31 7.57
CA SER A 23 -15.35 -4.39 7.12
C SER A 23 -14.76 -3.00 6.88
N MET A 24 -13.45 -2.84 7.11
CA MET A 24 -12.77 -1.58 6.76
C MET A 24 -12.84 -1.31 5.26
N ASN A 25 -12.89 -2.34 4.43
CA ASN A 25 -13.07 -2.20 2.98
C ASN A 25 -14.41 -1.54 2.62
N ASP A 26 -15.52 -2.02 3.21
CA ASP A 26 -16.84 -1.45 2.98
C ASP A 26 -16.92 -0.03 3.55
N PHE A 27 -16.31 0.22 4.73
CA PHE A 27 -16.27 1.58 5.29
C PHE A 27 -15.58 2.57 4.34
N LEU A 28 -14.41 2.20 3.79
CA LEU A 28 -13.71 3.06 2.82
C LEU A 28 -14.52 3.28 1.54
N ARG A 29 -15.09 2.21 0.99
CA ARG A 29 -15.72 2.25 -0.33
C ARG A 29 -17.16 2.78 -0.31
N GLU A 30 -17.98 2.28 0.60
CA GLU A 30 -19.42 2.54 0.59
C GLU A 30 -19.79 3.76 1.45
N TYR A 31 -19.05 4.02 2.54
CA TYR A 31 -19.32 5.16 3.41
C TYR A 31 -18.51 6.40 3.01
N LEU A 32 -17.26 6.23 2.59
CA LEU A 32 -16.38 7.36 2.28
C LEU A 32 -16.15 7.56 0.77
N GLY A 33 -16.62 6.67 -0.10
CA GLY A 33 -16.44 6.76 -1.54
C GLY A 33 -14.98 6.58 -2.01
N MET A 34 -14.09 6.05 -1.16
CA MET A 34 -12.68 5.77 -1.49
C MET A 34 -12.57 4.44 -2.24
N THR A 35 -12.91 4.44 -3.51
CA THR A 35 -13.04 3.24 -4.34
C THR A 35 -11.71 2.71 -4.89
N GLY A 36 -10.59 3.39 -4.65
CA GLY A 36 -9.24 2.95 -5.02
C GLY A 36 -8.85 1.66 -4.30
N THR A 37 -9.23 1.50 -3.03
CA THR A 37 -9.11 0.25 -2.30
C THR A 37 -10.12 -0.76 -2.83
N LYS A 38 -9.65 -1.91 -3.35
CA LYS A 38 -10.50 -2.86 -4.08
C LYS A 38 -10.92 -4.05 -3.23
N PHE A 39 -12.15 -4.54 -3.43
CA PHE A 39 -12.60 -5.80 -2.86
C PHE A 39 -12.37 -6.95 -3.87
N GLY A 40 -11.41 -7.84 -3.59
CA GLY A 40 -11.08 -8.95 -4.49
C GLY A 40 -11.52 -10.30 -3.94
N CYS A 41 -10.74 -10.91 -3.06
CA CYS A 41 -10.96 -12.28 -2.59
C CYS A 41 -11.85 -12.41 -1.34
N GLY A 42 -11.98 -11.36 -0.52
CA GLY A 42 -12.69 -11.43 0.77
C GLY A 42 -12.05 -12.33 1.83
N ALA A 43 -10.79 -12.73 1.63
CA ALA A 43 -10.08 -13.72 2.46
C ALA A 43 -8.62 -13.35 2.76
N ALA A 44 -8.26 -12.06 2.64
CA ALA A 44 -6.91 -11.54 2.86
C ALA A 44 -5.79 -12.21 2.03
N GLN A 45 -6.14 -12.84 0.90
CA GLN A 45 -5.18 -13.58 0.08
C GLN A 45 -4.59 -12.75 -1.06
N CYS A 46 -5.41 -11.91 -1.72
CA CYS A 46 -4.98 -11.22 -2.94
C CYS A 46 -4.36 -9.84 -2.68
N LEU A 47 -4.54 -9.28 -1.52
CA LEU A 47 -4.05 -7.99 -1.05
C LEU A 47 -4.44 -6.77 -1.92
N SER A 48 -5.41 -6.92 -2.85
CA SER A 48 -5.93 -5.78 -3.63
C SER A 48 -6.63 -4.73 -2.76
N CYS A 49 -7.02 -5.12 -1.54
CA CYS A 49 -7.64 -4.28 -0.53
C CYS A 49 -6.66 -3.74 0.52
N ALA A 50 -5.35 -3.98 0.36
CA ALA A 50 -4.36 -3.53 1.34
C ALA A 50 -4.30 -2.01 1.42
N VAL A 51 -4.29 -1.47 2.64
CA VAL A 51 -4.01 -0.07 2.97
C VAL A 51 -2.75 0.01 3.81
N ILE A 52 -2.09 1.15 3.84
CA ILE A 52 -0.95 1.38 4.73
C ILE A 52 -1.50 1.80 6.10
N VAL A 53 -0.96 1.22 7.15
CA VAL A 53 -1.17 1.63 8.54
C VAL A 53 0.12 2.27 9.03
N ASP A 54 0.01 3.47 9.59
CA ASP A 54 1.14 4.20 10.16
C ASP A 54 1.07 4.10 11.68
N ASP A 55 2.09 3.48 12.28
CA ASP A 55 2.20 3.37 13.73
C ASP A 55 2.86 4.62 14.36
N PRO A 56 2.56 4.92 15.63
CA PRO A 56 3.10 6.09 16.31
C PRO A 56 4.63 6.11 16.43
N ASP A 57 5.28 4.96 16.35
CA ASP A 57 6.75 4.84 16.35
C ASP A 57 7.39 5.23 15.01
N GLY A 58 6.56 5.57 14.02
CA GLY A 58 6.97 5.96 12.69
C GLY A 58 7.20 4.77 11.76
N THR A 59 6.88 3.54 12.15
CA THR A 59 6.85 2.40 11.25
C THR A 59 5.54 2.36 10.46
N SER A 60 5.58 1.73 9.30
CA SER A 60 4.39 1.56 8.45
C SER A 60 4.34 0.12 7.94
N TYR A 61 3.15 -0.41 7.79
CA TYR A 61 2.91 -1.73 7.23
C TYR A 61 1.60 -1.76 6.45
N THR A 62 1.40 -2.75 5.59
CA THR A 62 0.13 -2.93 4.90
C THR A 62 -0.81 -3.86 5.66
N SER A 63 -2.10 -3.57 5.60
CA SER A 63 -3.16 -4.36 6.22
C SER A 63 -4.29 -4.63 5.24
N PRO A 64 -4.75 -5.90 5.08
CA PRO A 64 -5.89 -6.21 4.25
C PRO A 64 -7.19 -5.76 4.91
N THR A 65 -7.99 -4.97 4.21
CA THR A 65 -9.22 -4.37 4.75
C THR A 65 -10.48 -5.22 4.57
N CYS A 66 -10.46 -6.24 3.72
CA CYS A 66 -11.64 -7.04 3.40
C CYS A 66 -12.10 -7.97 4.53
N VAL A 67 -11.19 -8.35 5.43
CA VAL A 67 -11.48 -9.23 6.58
C VAL A 67 -11.34 -8.50 7.92
N ALA A 68 -10.68 -7.35 7.93
CA ALA A 68 -10.50 -6.55 9.13
C ALA A 68 -11.75 -5.69 9.38
N SER A 69 -12.29 -5.73 10.59
CA SER A 69 -13.39 -4.84 11.00
C SER A 69 -12.93 -3.39 11.00
N ALA A 70 -13.80 -2.46 10.58
CA ALA A 70 -13.53 -1.03 10.69
C ALA A 70 -13.20 -0.61 12.14
N ALA A 71 -13.85 -1.23 13.12
CA ALA A 71 -13.60 -1.00 14.54
C ALA A 71 -12.15 -1.30 14.96
N SER A 72 -11.46 -2.23 14.28
CA SER A 72 -10.06 -2.56 14.58
C SER A 72 -9.06 -1.47 14.16
N PHE A 73 -9.53 -0.46 13.42
CA PHE A 73 -8.75 0.73 13.03
C PHE A 73 -9.03 1.96 13.89
N ASP A 74 -9.80 1.81 14.97
CA ASP A 74 -10.03 2.93 15.90
C ASP A 74 -8.71 3.49 16.44
N GLY A 75 -8.57 4.80 16.43
CA GLY A 75 -7.35 5.51 16.84
C GLY A 75 -6.18 5.42 15.86
N LYS A 76 -6.27 4.68 14.75
CA LYS A 76 -5.18 4.50 13.80
C LYS A 76 -5.10 5.59 12.75
N SER A 77 -3.90 5.74 12.20
CA SER A 77 -3.65 6.51 10.98
C SER A 77 -3.44 5.54 9.82
N ILE A 78 -4.18 5.73 8.72
CA ILE A 78 -4.06 4.90 7.53
C ILE A 78 -3.89 5.75 6.28
N ARG A 79 -3.24 5.16 5.28
CA ARG A 79 -3.12 5.74 3.94
C ARG A 79 -3.70 4.77 2.91
N THR A 80 -4.54 5.29 2.04
CA THR A 80 -5.07 4.58 0.87
C THR A 80 -4.37 5.08 -0.39
N VAL A 81 -4.59 4.41 -1.52
CA VAL A 81 -3.99 4.81 -2.80
C VAL A 81 -4.35 6.25 -3.20
N GLU A 82 -5.51 6.75 -2.78
CA GLU A 82 -5.94 8.12 -3.03
C GLU A 82 -5.05 9.17 -2.34
N GLY A 83 -4.37 8.78 -1.26
CA GLY A 83 -3.48 9.67 -0.51
C GLY A 83 -2.05 9.74 -1.03
N HIS A 84 -1.67 8.94 -2.05
CA HIS A 84 -0.30 8.94 -2.57
C HIS A 84 0.00 10.21 -3.40
N ALA A 85 -0.90 10.60 -4.29
CA ALA A 85 -0.73 11.79 -5.11
C ALA A 85 -1.08 13.07 -4.33
N LYS A 86 -0.43 14.17 -4.66
CA LYS A 86 -0.78 15.52 -4.15
C LYS A 86 -1.41 16.31 -5.29
N GLY A 87 -2.75 16.32 -5.35
CA GLY A 87 -3.48 16.82 -6.51
C GLY A 87 -3.10 15.99 -7.75
N ASP A 88 -2.66 16.65 -8.81
CA ASP A 88 -2.25 15.98 -10.06
C ASP A 88 -0.78 15.51 -10.05
N GLU A 89 -0.05 15.78 -8.97
CA GLU A 89 1.35 15.38 -8.87
C GLU A 89 1.47 13.94 -8.36
N LEU A 90 1.79 13.03 -9.29
CA LEU A 90 2.03 11.62 -9.00
C LEU A 90 3.38 11.42 -8.29
N THR A 91 3.42 10.45 -7.37
CA THR A 91 4.66 10.00 -6.74
C THR A 91 5.61 9.35 -7.76
N ALA A 92 6.89 9.23 -7.40
CA ALA A 92 7.87 8.53 -8.22
C ALA A 92 7.43 7.09 -8.53
N LEU A 93 6.84 6.40 -7.55
CA LEU A 93 6.35 5.04 -7.71
C LEU A 93 5.16 4.96 -8.68
N GLN A 94 4.19 5.87 -8.57
CA GLN A 94 3.07 5.93 -9.52
C GLN A 94 3.54 6.21 -10.94
N LYS A 95 4.50 7.14 -11.11
CA LYS A 95 5.12 7.44 -12.41
C LYS A 95 5.83 6.22 -12.99
N ALA A 96 6.62 5.50 -12.17
CA ALA A 96 7.30 4.29 -12.59
C ALA A 96 6.31 3.19 -13.02
N PHE A 97 5.20 3.01 -12.29
CA PHE A 97 4.16 2.04 -12.68
C PHE A 97 3.56 2.35 -14.05
N ILE A 98 3.36 3.62 -14.38
CA ILE A 98 2.90 4.06 -15.70
C ILE A 98 3.99 3.82 -16.75
N GLN A 99 5.22 4.24 -16.50
CA GLN A 99 6.35 4.12 -17.44
C GLN A 99 6.66 2.68 -17.81
N HIS A 100 6.58 1.76 -16.84
CA HIS A 100 6.81 0.33 -17.05
C HIS A 100 5.59 -0.42 -17.58
N PHE A 101 4.44 0.24 -17.73
CA PHE A 101 3.16 -0.45 -18.02
C PHE A 101 2.91 -1.59 -17.03
N ALA A 102 3.15 -1.34 -15.74
CA ALA A 102 3.16 -2.36 -14.71
C ALA A 102 1.77 -2.91 -14.40
N PHE A 103 0.70 -2.34 -14.96
CA PHE A 103 -0.67 -2.79 -14.76
C PHE A 103 -1.41 -2.94 -16.09
N GLN A 104 -2.46 -3.78 -16.09
CA GLN A 104 -3.39 -3.92 -17.21
C GLN A 104 -4.79 -3.50 -16.76
N CYS A 105 -5.58 -4.38 -16.10
CA CYS A 105 -6.90 -4.00 -15.61
C CYS A 105 -6.86 -3.02 -14.42
N GLY A 106 -5.73 -2.89 -13.74
CA GLY A 106 -5.52 -1.96 -12.61
C GLY A 106 -6.09 -2.42 -11.28
N TYR A 107 -6.82 -3.54 -11.21
CA TYR A 107 -7.57 -3.93 -10.01
C TYR A 107 -6.67 -4.22 -8.80
N CYS A 108 -5.53 -4.86 -8.98
CA CYS A 108 -4.55 -5.14 -7.91
C CYS A 108 -3.56 -3.99 -7.66
N THR A 109 -3.52 -2.99 -8.53
CA THR A 109 -2.47 -1.95 -8.55
C THR A 109 -2.41 -1.15 -7.26
N ALA A 110 -3.56 -0.85 -6.63
CA ALA A 110 -3.58 -0.11 -5.36
C ALA A 110 -2.83 -0.84 -4.25
N GLY A 111 -3.00 -2.17 -4.15
CA GLY A 111 -2.27 -2.99 -3.18
C GLY A 111 -0.76 -2.99 -3.45
N PHE A 112 -0.34 -3.19 -4.70
CA PHE A 112 1.07 -3.12 -5.07
C PHE A 112 1.70 -1.74 -4.83
N LEU A 113 0.96 -0.65 -5.06
CA LEU A 113 1.43 0.71 -4.77
C LEU A 113 1.61 0.92 -3.26
N ASN A 114 0.66 0.47 -2.45
CA ASN A 114 0.75 0.61 -1.00
C ASN A 114 1.93 -0.19 -0.45
N GLU A 115 2.12 -1.44 -0.86
CA GLU A 115 3.26 -2.27 -0.42
C GLU A 115 4.59 -1.70 -0.92
N GLY A 116 4.66 -1.32 -2.19
CA GLY A 116 5.85 -0.67 -2.74
C GLY A 116 6.23 0.61 -1.99
N GLN A 117 5.23 1.41 -1.58
CA GLN A 117 5.48 2.62 -0.79
C GLN A 117 6.05 2.29 0.60
N VAL A 118 5.49 1.29 1.30
CA VAL A 118 6.01 0.80 2.59
C VAL A 118 7.45 0.30 2.42
N LEU A 119 7.74 -0.45 1.36
CA LEU A 119 9.10 -0.91 1.04
C LEU A 119 10.05 0.28 0.85
N LEU A 120 9.67 1.30 0.08
CA LEU A 120 10.51 2.48 -0.13
C LEU A 120 10.81 3.23 1.18
N GLU A 121 9.83 3.36 2.06
CA GLU A 121 9.97 3.99 3.37
C GLU A 121 10.88 3.17 4.31
N ARG A 122 10.72 1.85 4.30
CA ARG A 122 11.59 0.93 5.03
C ARG A 122 13.05 1.04 4.57
N LEU A 123 13.29 1.02 3.26
CA LEU A 123 14.63 1.12 2.69
C LEU A 123 15.28 2.48 2.92
N ALA A 124 14.51 3.56 3.04
CA ALA A 124 15.02 4.88 3.39
C ALA A 124 15.57 4.93 4.83
N LYS A 125 15.05 4.08 5.74
CA LYS A 125 15.50 3.96 7.13
C LYS A 125 16.59 2.90 7.31
N ALA A 126 16.46 1.78 6.58
CA ALA A 126 17.35 0.62 6.65
C ALA A 126 17.68 0.12 5.23
N PRO A 127 18.69 0.72 4.57
CA PRO A 127 19.06 0.33 3.22
C PRO A 127 19.63 -1.10 3.17
N VAL A 128 19.32 -1.82 2.09
CA VAL A 128 19.80 -3.20 1.87
C VAL A 128 21.02 -3.21 0.96
N LYS A 129 21.79 -4.30 0.97
CA LYS A 129 22.88 -4.49 0.02
C LYS A 129 22.31 -4.60 -1.40
N ARG A 130 23.00 -4.04 -2.37
CA ARG A 130 22.62 -4.10 -3.79
C ARG A 130 22.36 -5.53 -4.27
N ALA A 131 23.14 -6.50 -3.76
CA ALA A 131 23.00 -7.92 -4.11
C ALA A 131 21.69 -8.54 -3.60
N ASP A 132 21.12 -8.02 -2.51
CA ASP A 132 19.92 -8.56 -1.86
C ASP A 132 18.63 -7.86 -2.36
N LEU A 133 18.77 -6.85 -3.23
CA LEU A 133 17.66 -5.98 -3.63
C LEU A 133 16.52 -6.74 -4.30
N GLU A 134 16.83 -7.66 -5.22
CA GLU A 134 15.81 -8.42 -5.94
C GLU A 134 14.99 -9.30 -4.99
N ASN A 135 15.65 -9.98 -4.06
CA ASN A 135 14.98 -10.78 -3.05
C ASN A 135 14.12 -9.91 -2.13
N THR A 136 14.62 -8.73 -1.75
CA THR A 136 13.87 -7.78 -0.91
C THR A 136 12.60 -7.27 -1.59
N ILE A 137 12.65 -7.01 -2.90
CA ILE A 137 11.48 -6.62 -3.70
C ILE A 137 10.50 -7.79 -3.81
N ALA A 138 11.00 -9.00 -4.09
CA ALA A 138 10.17 -10.20 -4.18
C ALA A 138 9.45 -10.48 -2.86
N GLU A 139 10.16 -10.50 -1.73
CA GLU A 139 9.57 -10.69 -0.40
C GLU A 139 8.46 -9.69 -0.07
N ALA A 140 8.60 -8.44 -0.52
CA ALA A 140 7.58 -7.43 -0.31
C ALA A 140 6.34 -7.62 -1.22
N LEU A 141 6.55 -7.95 -2.50
CA LEU A 141 5.49 -7.91 -3.50
C LEU A 141 4.81 -9.26 -3.79
N ASP A 142 5.50 -10.39 -3.58
CA ASP A 142 5.00 -11.73 -4.00
C ASP A 142 3.77 -12.22 -3.24
N GLY A 143 3.42 -11.58 -2.13
CA GLY A 143 2.15 -11.80 -1.44
C GLY A 143 0.93 -11.28 -2.20
N HIS A 144 1.11 -10.35 -3.14
CA HIS A 144 0.03 -9.75 -3.92
C HIS A 144 -0.34 -10.60 -5.13
N ILE A 145 -1.62 -10.71 -5.43
CA ILE A 145 -2.08 -11.51 -6.57
C ILE A 145 -2.50 -10.62 -7.74
N CYS A 146 -1.83 -10.81 -8.87
CA CYS A 146 -2.21 -10.23 -10.15
C CYS A 146 -2.43 -11.33 -11.19
N ARG A 147 -3.60 -11.35 -11.85
CA ARG A 147 -3.91 -12.34 -12.89
C ARG A 147 -3.51 -11.89 -14.30
N CYS A 148 -3.20 -10.62 -14.49
CA CYS A 148 -3.02 -10.02 -15.82
C CYS A 148 -1.56 -9.94 -16.25
N THR A 149 -0.64 -9.50 -15.37
CA THR A 149 0.65 -8.93 -15.77
C THR A 149 1.83 -9.89 -15.70
N GLY A 150 1.72 -10.99 -14.96
CA GLY A 150 2.86 -11.88 -14.67
C GLY A 150 3.92 -11.25 -13.76
N TYR A 151 3.60 -10.16 -13.04
CA TYR A 151 4.38 -9.53 -11.97
C TYR A 151 5.64 -8.76 -12.39
N VAL A 152 6.37 -9.20 -13.41
CA VAL A 152 7.71 -8.69 -13.80
C VAL A 152 7.77 -7.16 -13.83
N LYS A 153 6.76 -6.53 -14.42
CA LYS A 153 6.74 -5.06 -14.56
C LYS A 153 6.52 -4.31 -13.25
N TYR A 154 5.83 -4.90 -12.29
CA TYR A 154 5.73 -4.34 -10.93
C TYR A 154 7.10 -4.33 -10.25
N HIS A 155 7.85 -5.45 -10.32
CA HIS A 155 9.19 -5.57 -9.75
C HIS A 155 10.17 -4.58 -10.41
N GLU A 156 10.16 -4.49 -11.76
CA GLU A 156 11.01 -3.55 -12.49
C GLU A 156 10.73 -2.09 -12.09
N ALA A 157 9.46 -1.70 -12.00
CA ALA A 157 9.08 -0.34 -11.63
C ALA A 157 9.52 0.02 -10.20
N VAL A 158 9.32 -0.88 -9.22
CA VAL A 158 9.77 -0.67 -7.84
C VAL A 158 11.30 -0.61 -7.77
N ARG A 159 12.00 -1.51 -8.49
CA ARG A 159 13.46 -1.52 -8.59
C ARG A 159 14.00 -0.18 -9.08
N ASP A 160 13.45 0.35 -10.15
CA ASP A 160 13.92 1.60 -10.74
C ASP A 160 13.78 2.77 -9.78
N VAL A 161 12.67 2.85 -9.04
CA VAL A 161 12.48 3.88 -8.01
C VAL A 161 13.47 3.72 -6.84
N ILE A 162 13.80 2.49 -6.46
CA ILE A 162 14.81 2.25 -5.43
C ILE A 162 16.18 2.70 -5.93
N LEU A 163 16.54 2.32 -7.15
CA LEU A 163 17.85 2.62 -7.74
C LEU A 163 18.06 4.10 -8.06
N ALA A 164 16.99 4.86 -8.27
CA ALA A 164 17.04 6.30 -8.46
C ALA A 164 17.47 7.06 -7.20
N ASP A 165 17.43 6.41 -6.01
CA ASP A 165 17.83 7.02 -4.75
C ASP A 165 18.88 6.16 -4.05
N SER A 166 20.16 6.58 -4.15
CA SER A 166 21.30 5.85 -3.59
C SER A 166 21.28 5.66 -2.07
N LYS A 167 20.37 6.34 -1.37
CA LYS A 167 20.19 6.16 0.08
C LYS A 167 19.42 4.90 0.44
N ARG A 168 18.75 4.26 -0.52
CA ARG A 168 17.91 3.08 -0.32
C ARG A 168 18.65 1.75 -0.43
N TYR A 169 19.89 1.77 -0.91
CA TYR A 169 20.72 0.56 -1.02
C TYR A 169 22.19 0.86 -0.75
N LEU A 170 22.91 -0.16 -0.27
CA LEU A 170 24.35 -0.09 -0.08
C LEU A 170 25.03 -0.58 -1.36
N ALA A 171 25.91 0.23 -1.94
CA ALA A 171 26.73 -0.20 -3.07
C ALA A 171 27.57 -1.44 -2.66
N ALA A 172 27.87 -2.33 -3.62
CA ALA A 172 28.81 -3.41 -3.36
C ALA A 172 30.14 -2.78 -2.94
N SER A 173 30.66 -3.17 -1.75
CA SER A 173 32.04 -2.86 -1.37
C SER A 173 32.95 -3.46 -2.45
N GLN A 174 33.71 -2.59 -3.10
CA GLN A 174 34.75 -3.00 -4.07
C GLN A 174 35.79 -3.88 -3.37
#